data_39144de7b9d0ea9d2e860d14d1bda26e
#
_entry.id   39144de7b9d0ea9d2e860d14d1bda26e
#
_cell.length_a   1.000
_cell.length_b   1.000
_cell.length_c   1.000
_cell.angle_alpha   90.00
_cell.angle_beta   90.00
_cell.angle_gamma   90.00
#
_symmetry.space_group_name_H-M   'P 1'
#
loop_
_entity.id
_entity.type
_entity.pdbx_description
1 polymer ?
#
loop_
_entity_poly.entity_id
_entity_poly.type
_entity_poly.pdbx_seq_one_letter_code
_entity_poly.pdbx_strand_id
1 'polypeptide(L)'
;MMGLASAFALYKLSAPGLIRTLWRSLVLLTIFTGLYYPLASSLTRTLAEGRDILTLDGTAYLARTNPADYEAISWLNKNVIGAPVILEATGGSYTYYGRVATHTGLPTVLGWDFHELQWRGSYEEPARRKPDISRIYTSLDPEEARAIAEKYNIRYIYIGPLERETYGLTPEMEGKFARFATLVYDKGEVKIFACER
;
A
#
# COMPACT_ATOMS: atom_id res chain seq x y z
N MET A 1 -17.68 -21.34 3.21
CA MET A 1 -19.00 -21.83 3.73
C MET A 1 -19.95 -22.28 2.62
N MET A 2 -20.10 -21.54 1.52
CA MET A 2 -21.03 -21.93 0.43
C MET A 2 -20.72 -23.30 -0.20
N GLY A 3 -19.46 -23.66 -0.41
CA GLY A 3 -19.09 -24.96 -0.99
C GLY A 3 -19.47 -26.18 -0.13
N LEU A 4 -19.37 -26.06 1.21
CA LEU A 4 -19.79 -27.11 2.14
C LEU A 4 -21.32 -27.27 2.16
N ALA A 5 -22.04 -26.15 2.10
CA ALA A 5 -23.49 -26.16 2.02
C ALA A 5 -23.99 -26.80 0.71
N SER A 6 -23.33 -26.51 -0.42
CA SER A 6 -23.66 -27.13 -1.71
C SER A 6 -23.38 -28.63 -1.73
N ALA A 7 -22.24 -29.06 -1.16
CA ALA A 7 -21.87 -30.45 -1.03
C ALA A 7 -22.88 -31.23 -0.15
N PHE A 8 -23.27 -30.62 0.98
CA PHE A 8 -24.30 -31.21 1.88
C PHE A 8 -25.67 -31.30 1.21
N ALA A 9 -26.09 -30.27 0.48
CA ALA A 9 -27.33 -30.26 -0.27
C ALA A 9 -27.35 -31.38 -1.33
N LEU A 10 -26.25 -31.57 -2.05
CA LEU A 10 -26.08 -32.66 -3.02
C LEU A 10 -26.18 -34.05 -2.37
N TYR A 11 -25.56 -34.22 -1.20
CA TYR A 11 -25.59 -35.49 -0.48
C TYR A 11 -26.99 -35.83 0.06
N LYS A 12 -27.70 -34.84 0.60
CA LYS A 12 -29.01 -35.02 1.25
C LYS A 12 -30.21 -35.03 0.29
N LEU A 13 -30.01 -34.75 -1.01
CA LEU A 13 -31.14 -34.70 -1.96
C LEU A 13 -31.72 -36.11 -2.21
N SER A 14 -32.84 -36.42 -1.54
CA SER A 14 -33.60 -37.66 -1.69
C SER A 14 -34.62 -37.62 -2.83
N ALA A 15 -34.38 -36.75 -3.83
CA ALA A 15 -35.29 -36.53 -4.95
C ALA A 15 -35.27 -37.71 -5.94
N PRO A 16 -36.37 -37.93 -6.73
CA PRO A 16 -36.40 -38.92 -7.81
C PRO A 16 -35.26 -38.73 -8.80
N GLY A 17 -34.85 -39.82 -9.50
CA GLY A 17 -33.63 -39.91 -10.27
C GLY A 17 -33.36 -38.75 -11.23
N LEU A 18 -34.40 -38.32 -11.98
CA LEU A 18 -34.28 -37.22 -12.95
C LEU A 18 -33.94 -35.86 -12.25
N ILE A 19 -34.69 -35.52 -11.20
CA ILE A 19 -34.52 -34.26 -10.46
C ILE A 19 -33.12 -34.21 -9.81
N ARG A 20 -32.67 -35.30 -9.24
CA ARG A 20 -31.34 -35.45 -8.66
C ARG A 20 -30.25 -35.25 -9.72
N THR A 21 -30.45 -35.84 -10.90
CA THR A 21 -29.49 -35.71 -12.01
C THR A 21 -29.42 -34.27 -12.50
N LEU A 22 -30.55 -33.61 -12.74
CA LEU A 22 -30.60 -32.21 -13.15
C LEU A 22 -29.96 -31.29 -12.12
N TRP A 23 -30.21 -31.49 -10.84
CA TRP A 23 -29.59 -30.72 -9.77
C TRP A 23 -28.08 -30.89 -9.72
N ARG A 24 -27.59 -32.14 -9.81
CA ARG A 24 -26.15 -32.44 -9.85
C ARG A 24 -25.50 -31.80 -11.05
N SER A 25 -26.12 -31.87 -12.23
CA SER A 25 -25.63 -31.23 -13.43
C SER A 25 -25.55 -29.70 -13.29
N LEU A 26 -26.57 -29.09 -12.69
CA LEU A 26 -26.59 -27.64 -12.42
C LEU A 26 -25.42 -27.23 -11.48
N VAL A 27 -25.24 -27.98 -10.38
CA VAL A 27 -24.15 -27.69 -9.43
C VAL A 27 -22.78 -27.90 -10.07
N LEU A 28 -22.58 -28.96 -10.85
CA LEU A 28 -21.34 -29.18 -11.57
C LEU A 28 -21.07 -28.07 -12.60
N LEU A 29 -22.10 -27.64 -13.32
CA LEU A 29 -21.99 -26.51 -14.25
C LEU A 29 -21.59 -25.22 -13.53
N THR A 30 -22.21 -24.94 -12.37
CA THR A 30 -21.89 -23.76 -11.55
C THR A 30 -20.44 -23.80 -11.03
N ILE A 31 -19.98 -24.97 -10.59
CA ILE A 31 -18.58 -25.16 -10.17
C ILE A 31 -17.63 -24.95 -11.35
N PHE A 32 -17.94 -25.55 -12.50
CA PHE A 32 -17.11 -25.44 -13.70
C PHE A 32 -17.02 -23.99 -14.20
N THR A 33 -18.16 -23.29 -14.27
CA THR A 33 -18.17 -21.86 -14.65
C THR A 33 -17.45 -20.99 -13.63
N GLY A 34 -17.57 -21.31 -12.33
CA GLY A 34 -16.84 -20.63 -11.26
C GLY A 34 -15.31 -20.82 -11.34
N LEU A 35 -14.86 -21.99 -11.81
CA LEU A 35 -13.42 -22.26 -12.03
C LEU A 35 -12.86 -21.61 -13.30
N TYR A 36 -13.72 -21.23 -14.25
CA TYR A 36 -13.29 -20.55 -15.46
C TYR A 36 -12.61 -19.21 -15.17
N TYR A 37 -13.19 -18.42 -14.26
CA TYR A 37 -12.66 -17.08 -13.95
C TYR A 37 -11.23 -17.10 -13.38
N PRO A 38 -10.90 -17.90 -12.34
CA PRO A 38 -9.52 -17.95 -11.84
C PRO A 38 -8.52 -18.39 -12.91
N LEU A 39 -8.87 -19.38 -13.76
CA LEU A 39 -8.00 -19.84 -14.82
C LEU A 39 -7.79 -18.75 -15.89
N ALA A 40 -8.87 -18.17 -16.40
CA ALA A 40 -8.81 -17.12 -17.41
C ALA A 40 -8.08 -15.87 -16.87
N SER A 41 -8.39 -15.46 -15.65
CA SER A 41 -7.75 -14.32 -14.98
C SER A 41 -6.24 -14.55 -14.78
N SER A 42 -5.84 -15.74 -14.33
CA SER A 42 -4.43 -16.08 -14.17
C SER A 42 -3.68 -16.07 -15.49
N LEU A 43 -4.27 -16.67 -16.54
CA LEU A 43 -3.68 -16.69 -17.87
C LEU A 43 -3.56 -15.29 -18.47
N THR A 44 -4.63 -14.48 -18.40
CA THR A 44 -4.60 -13.11 -18.95
C THR A 44 -3.60 -12.21 -18.23
N ARG A 45 -3.51 -12.30 -16.92
CA ARG A 45 -2.53 -11.51 -16.14
C ARG A 45 -1.09 -11.94 -16.47
N THR A 46 -0.80 -13.25 -16.45
CA THR A 46 0.53 -13.76 -16.81
C THR A 46 0.93 -13.44 -18.24
N LEU A 47 -0.02 -13.37 -19.18
CA LEU A 47 0.25 -13.01 -20.56
C LEU A 47 0.36 -11.50 -20.78
N ALA A 48 -0.41 -10.69 -20.05
CA ALA A 48 -0.45 -9.23 -20.19
C ALA A 48 0.73 -8.52 -19.52
N GLU A 49 1.23 -9.03 -18.40
CA GLU A 49 2.30 -8.38 -17.62
C GLU A 49 3.72 -8.71 -18.10
N GLY A 50 3.85 -9.37 -19.27
CA GLY A 50 5.14 -9.68 -19.90
C GLY A 50 5.88 -10.86 -19.23
N ARG A 51 6.34 -11.79 -20.04
CA ARG A 51 6.93 -13.05 -19.60
C ARG A 51 8.36 -12.96 -19.07
N ASP A 52 8.89 -11.76 -18.84
CA ASP A 52 10.33 -11.59 -18.68
C ASP A 52 10.87 -12.05 -17.34
N ILE A 53 10.02 -12.14 -16.30
CA ILE A 53 10.46 -12.65 -15.00
C ILE A 53 9.34 -13.44 -14.34
N LEU A 54 9.46 -14.75 -14.29
CA LEU A 54 8.65 -15.58 -13.38
C LEU A 54 9.23 -15.47 -11.99
N THR A 55 8.62 -14.64 -11.15
CA THR A 55 9.04 -14.45 -9.76
C THR A 55 7.83 -14.44 -8.84
N LEU A 56 8.02 -14.96 -7.62
CA LEU A 56 7.07 -14.80 -6.51
C LEU A 56 7.36 -13.55 -5.68
N ASP A 57 8.41 -12.79 -6.04
CA ASP A 57 8.72 -11.52 -5.41
C ASP A 57 7.76 -10.44 -5.87
N GLY A 58 6.81 -10.06 -5.01
CA GLY A 58 5.84 -9.00 -5.27
C GLY A 58 6.45 -7.60 -5.40
N THR A 59 7.75 -7.42 -5.11
CA THR A 59 8.46 -6.14 -5.27
C THR A 59 9.23 -6.03 -6.58
N ALA A 60 9.34 -7.12 -7.36
CA ALA A 60 10.11 -7.14 -8.59
C ALA A 60 9.65 -6.11 -9.65
N TYR A 61 8.36 -5.79 -9.68
CA TYR A 61 7.84 -4.72 -10.54
C TYR A 61 8.39 -3.35 -10.14
N LEU A 62 8.49 -3.08 -8.84
CA LEU A 62 8.98 -1.80 -8.30
C LEU A 62 10.44 -1.56 -8.70
N ALA A 63 11.26 -2.61 -8.67
CA ALA A 63 12.66 -2.53 -9.11
C ALA A 63 12.81 -2.07 -10.57
N ARG A 64 11.81 -2.34 -11.41
CA ARG A 64 11.80 -1.96 -12.82
C ARG A 64 11.17 -0.60 -13.08
N THR A 65 10.05 -0.31 -12.39
CA THR A 65 9.27 0.90 -12.65
C THR A 65 9.76 2.11 -11.85
N ASN A 66 10.22 1.87 -10.62
CA ASN A 66 10.64 2.91 -9.68
C ASN A 66 11.89 2.44 -8.90
N PRO A 67 13.05 2.29 -9.56
CA PRO A 67 14.24 1.70 -8.94
C PRO A 67 14.75 2.48 -7.73
N ALA A 68 14.61 3.80 -7.71
CA ALA A 68 15.00 4.63 -6.57
C ALA A 68 14.15 4.33 -5.31
N ASP A 69 12.84 4.22 -5.47
CA ASP A 69 11.94 3.81 -4.38
C ASP A 69 12.22 2.37 -3.93
N TYR A 70 12.47 1.45 -4.88
CA TYR A 70 12.81 0.06 -4.55
C TYR A 70 14.07 -0.06 -3.68
N GLU A 71 15.13 0.66 -4.03
CA GLU A 71 16.38 0.67 -3.25
C GLU A 71 16.17 1.27 -1.86
N ALA A 72 15.44 2.39 -1.76
CA ALA A 72 15.16 3.06 -0.49
C ALA A 72 14.25 2.22 0.42
N ILE A 73 13.21 1.58 -0.12
CA ILE A 73 12.34 0.66 0.59
C ILE A 73 13.13 -0.59 1.05
N SER A 74 13.99 -1.12 0.20
CA SER A 74 14.88 -2.22 0.56
C SER A 74 15.84 -1.85 1.69
N TRP A 75 16.34 -0.61 1.69
CA TRP A 75 17.15 -0.09 2.78
C TRP A 75 16.35 0.00 4.09
N LEU A 76 15.14 0.55 4.06
CA LEU A 76 14.25 0.61 5.24
C LEU A 76 14.01 -0.80 5.82
N ASN A 77 13.67 -1.77 4.98
CA ASN A 77 13.41 -3.16 5.40
C ASN A 77 14.62 -3.83 6.06
N LYS A 78 15.85 -3.40 5.71
CA LYS A 78 17.08 -3.96 6.27
C LYS A 78 17.58 -3.25 7.53
N ASN A 79 17.31 -1.94 7.65
CA ASN A 79 17.95 -1.09 8.66
C ASN A 79 16.99 -0.61 9.75
N VAL A 80 15.66 -0.66 9.54
CA VAL A 80 14.68 -0.20 10.51
C VAL A 80 14.19 -1.37 11.34
N ILE A 81 14.29 -1.23 12.67
CA ILE A 81 13.85 -2.25 13.63
C ILE A 81 12.54 -1.77 14.27
N GLY A 82 11.61 -2.72 14.44
CA GLY A 82 10.29 -2.45 15.02
C GLY A 82 9.32 -1.86 14.00
N ALA A 83 8.37 -1.07 14.47
CA ALA A 83 7.34 -0.46 13.65
C ALA A 83 7.24 1.07 13.91
N PRO A 84 8.31 1.84 13.68
CA PRO A 84 8.26 3.29 13.81
C PRO A 84 7.38 3.92 12.74
N VAL A 85 6.74 5.05 13.10
CA VAL A 85 5.93 5.81 12.14
C VAL A 85 6.81 6.45 11.08
N ILE A 86 6.45 6.27 9.81
CA ILE A 86 7.07 6.93 8.67
C ILE A 86 6.12 7.98 8.09
N LEU A 87 6.68 9.10 7.64
CA LEU A 87 5.99 10.08 6.83
C LEU A 87 6.29 9.83 5.36
N GLU A 88 5.25 9.70 4.56
CA GLU A 88 5.28 9.65 3.10
C GLU A 88 4.09 10.43 2.51
N ALA A 89 4.07 10.65 1.22
CA ALA A 89 2.97 11.33 0.55
C ALA A 89 1.65 10.55 0.67
N THR A 90 0.58 11.27 0.94
CA THR A 90 -0.78 10.72 1.01
C THR A 90 -1.62 11.17 -0.19
N GLY A 91 -2.53 10.31 -0.64
CA GLY A 91 -3.39 10.59 -1.80
C GLY A 91 -4.48 9.55 -2.00
N GLY A 92 -4.97 9.49 -3.24
CA GLY A 92 -6.12 8.64 -3.59
C GLY A 92 -5.89 7.15 -3.39
N SER A 93 -6.99 6.42 -3.13
CA SER A 93 -6.97 4.97 -2.96
C SER A 93 -6.59 4.24 -4.25
N TYR A 94 -5.93 3.08 -4.11
CA TYR A 94 -5.48 2.23 -5.22
C TYR A 94 -4.49 2.92 -6.18
N THR A 95 -3.75 3.90 -5.67
CA THR A 95 -2.69 4.59 -6.41
C THR A 95 -1.32 4.29 -5.81
N TYR A 96 -0.28 4.96 -6.32
CA TYR A 96 1.09 4.78 -5.84
C TYR A 96 1.36 5.42 -4.46
N TYR A 97 0.43 6.22 -3.93
CA TYR A 97 0.50 6.75 -2.57
C TYR A 97 0.44 5.62 -1.52
N GLY A 98 1.13 5.79 -0.41
CA GLY A 98 1.24 4.77 0.62
C GLY A 98 2.18 3.60 0.27
N ARG A 99 3.02 3.76 -0.76
CA ARG A 99 3.91 2.72 -1.26
C ARG A 99 4.97 2.28 -0.26
N VAL A 100 5.48 3.23 0.53
CA VAL A 100 6.51 2.91 1.52
C VAL A 100 5.92 2.06 2.63
N ALA A 101 4.78 2.46 3.20
CA ALA A 101 4.07 1.68 4.21
C ALA A 101 3.67 0.30 3.67
N THR A 102 3.17 0.22 2.43
CA THR A 102 2.74 -1.04 1.80
C THR A 102 3.89 -2.05 1.67
N HIS A 103 5.08 -1.59 1.29
CA HIS A 103 6.21 -2.50 1.03
C HIS A 103 7.14 -2.72 2.24
N THR A 104 6.98 -1.93 3.32
CA THR A 104 7.78 -2.07 4.54
C THR A 104 6.99 -2.62 5.72
N GLY A 105 5.66 -2.48 5.71
CA GLY A 105 4.82 -2.75 6.88
C GLY A 105 4.93 -1.69 7.97
N LEU A 106 5.66 -0.59 7.75
CA LEU A 106 5.77 0.51 8.71
C LEU A 106 4.45 1.31 8.73
N PRO A 107 3.96 1.71 9.92
CA PRO A 107 2.80 2.58 10.00
C PRO A 107 3.13 3.96 9.43
N THR A 108 2.23 4.52 8.64
CA THR A 108 2.32 5.90 8.13
C THR A 108 1.30 6.81 8.82
N VAL A 109 1.54 8.13 8.77
CA VAL A 109 0.64 9.12 9.39
C VAL A 109 -0.76 9.05 8.79
N LEU A 110 -0.84 8.92 7.47
CA LEU A 110 -2.08 8.70 6.74
C LEU A 110 -1.75 7.94 5.47
N GLY A 111 -2.45 6.83 5.25
CA GLY A 111 -2.39 6.09 3.99
C GLY A 111 -3.35 6.67 2.94
N TRP A 112 -4.21 5.83 2.42
CA TRP A 112 -5.28 6.25 1.50
C TRP A 112 -6.47 6.80 2.28
N ASP A 113 -6.73 8.08 2.19
CA ASP A 113 -7.72 8.80 2.98
C ASP A 113 -9.15 8.22 2.85
N PHE A 114 -9.54 7.78 1.66
CA PHE A 114 -10.84 7.18 1.43
C PHE A 114 -10.97 5.76 2.02
N HIS A 115 -9.89 4.98 2.06
CA HIS A 115 -9.85 3.69 2.76
C HIS A 115 -9.98 3.88 4.27
N GLU A 116 -9.30 4.89 4.82
CA GLU A 116 -9.46 5.23 6.24
C GLU A 116 -10.92 5.57 6.57
N LEU A 117 -11.60 6.35 5.71
CA LEU A 117 -13.04 6.62 5.84
C LEU A 117 -13.86 5.32 5.84
N GLN A 118 -13.61 4.41 4.89
CA GLN A 118 -14.37 3.17 4.77
C GLN A 118 -14.22 2.28 6.00
N TRP A 119 -13.02 2.15 6.54
CA TRP A 119 -12.75 1.27 7.66
C TRP A 119 -13.12 1.86 9.02
N ARG A 120 -12.98 3.19 9.17
CA ARG A 120 -13.27 3.90 10.42
C ARG A 120 -14.71 4.41 10.49
N GLY A 121 -15.42 4.51 9.36
CA GLY A 121 -16.76 5.09 9.27
C GLY A 121 -16.82 6.60 9.45
N SER A 122 -15.67 7.30 9.50
CA SER A 122 -15.56 8.76 9.67
C SER A 122 -14.37 9.31 8.89
N TYR A 123 -14.54 10.49 8.31
CA TYR A 123 -13.45 11.24 7.65
C TYR A 123 -12.71 12.20 8.60
N GLU A 124 -13.00 12.17 9.88
CA GLU A 124 -12.43 13.09 10.86
C GLU A 124 -10.90 13.00 10.96
N GLU A 125 -10.37 11.77 11.05
CA GLU A 125 -8.91 11.54 11.09
C GLU A 125 -8.21 11.95 9.79
N PRO A 126 -8.66 11.54 8.60
CA PRO A 126 -8.10 12.03 7.35
C PRO A 126 -8.16 13.55 7.20
N ALA A 127 -9.28 14.19 7.56
CA ALA A 127 -9.44 15.64 7.48
C ALA A 127 -8.45 16.40 8.36
N ARG A 128 -8.07 15.83 9.52
CA ARG A 128 -7.09 16.41 10.43
C ARG A 128 -5.65 16.15 10.00
N ARG A 129 -5.35 14.93 9.54
CA ARG A 129 -3.96 14.49 9.23
C ARG A 129 -3.46 15.01 7.90
N LYS A 130 -4.31 15.05 6.88
CA LYS A 130 -3.91 15.44 5.53
C LYS A 130 -3.35 16.86 5.44
N PRO A 131 -3.96 17.91 6.05
CA PRO A 131 -3.36 19.23 6.14
C PRO A 131 -2.05 19.26 6.89
N ASP A 132 -1.92 18.52 7.99
CA ASP A 132 -0.68 18.46 8.75
C ASP A 132 0.46 17.83 7.95
N ILE A 133 0.21 16.75 7.21
CA ILE A 133 1.19 16.16 6.29
C ILE A 133 1.63 17.17 5.24
N SER A 134 0.69 17.88 4.63
CA SER A 134 1.03 18.93 3.67
C SER A 134 1.93 20.00 4.30
N ARG A 135 1.60 20.46 5.51
CA ARG A 135 2.37 21.49 6.23
C ARG A 135 3.78 21.02 6.58
N ILE A 136 3.96 19.76 7.00
CA ILE A 136 5.33 19.23 7.23
C ILE A 136 6.17 19.37 5.97
N TYR A 137 5.63 19.05 4.80
CA TYR A 137 6.39 19.12 3.57
C TYR A 137 6.58 20.56 3.07
N THR A 138 5.53 21.38 3.08
CA THR A 138 5.53 22.69 2.40
C THR A 138 5.98 23.88 3.25
N SER A 139 5.85 23.82 4.59
CA SER A 139 6.31 24.90 5.46
C SER A 139 7.82 25.12 5.31
N LEU A 140 8.26 26.37 5.36
CA LEU A 140 9.67 26.73 5.44
C LEU A 140 10.19 26.79 6.89
N ASP A 141 9.28 26.77 7.87
CA ASP A 141 9.62 26.81 9.29
C ASP A 141 9.97 25.39 9.80
N PRO A 142 11.24 25.16 10.22
CA PRO A 142 11.65 23.87 10.77
C PRO A 142 10.93 23.52 12.08
N GLU A 143 10.61 24.51 12.92
CA GLU A 143 9.98 24.28 14.22
C GLU A 143 8.51 23.85 14.04
N GLU A 144 7.80 24.42 13.07
CA GLU A 144 6.46 23.95 12.70
C GLU A 144 6.51 22.50 12.22
N ALA A 145 7.42 22.16 11.31
CA ALA A 145 7.58 20.81 10.80
C ALA A 145 7.94 19.82 11.91
N ARG A 146 8.85 20.20 12.82
CA ARG A 146 9.23 19.43 14.00
C ARG A 146 8.07 19.17 14.93
N ALA A 147 7.30 20.21 15.30
CA ALA A 147 6.14 20.08 16.19
C ALA A 147 5.10 19.10 15.64
N ILE A 148 4.85 19.11 14.32
CA ILE A 148 3.94 18.17 13.70
C ILE A 148 4.55 16.75 13.67
N ALA A 149 5.85 16.62 13.43
CA ALA A 149 6.53 15.33 13.47
C ALA A 149 6.45 14.70 14.88
N GLU A 150 6.64 15.49 15.93
CA GLU A 150 6.48 15.07 17.33
C GLU A 150 5.02 14.68 17.63
N LYS A 151 4.04 15.47 17.19
CA LYS A 151 2.60 15.20 17.35
C LYS A 151 2.19 13.82 16.88
N TYR A 152 2.76 13.36 15.77
CA TYR A 152 2.45 12.06 15.17
C TYR A 152 3.50 10.99 15.47
N ASN A 153 4.49 11.28 16.32
CA ASN A 153 5.62 10.39 16.65
C ASN A 153 6.34 9.87 15.39
N ILE A 154 6.52 10.75 14.41
CA ILE A 154 7.20 10.41 13.16
C ILE A 154 8.67 10.16 13.45
N ARG A 155 9.17 9.00 13.02
CA ARG A 155 10.57 8.60 13.18
C ARG A 155 11.37 8.70 11.89
N TYR A 156 10.71 8.58 10.76
CA TYR A 156 11.34 8.68 9.45
C TYR A 156 10.51 9.57 8.54
N ILE A 157 11.18 10.45 7.82
CA ILE A 157 10.58 11.31 6.79
C ILE A 157 11.15 10.86 5.46
N TYR A 158 10.27 10.40 4.58
CA TYR A 158 10.62 9.95 3.24
C TYR A 158 10.38 11.08 2.24
N ILE A 159 11.37 11.33 1.37
CA ILE A 159 11.30 12.32 0.31
C ILE A 159 11.79 11.66 -0.97
N GLY A 160 10.86 11.33 -1.85
CA GLY A 160 11.11 10.80 -3.18
C GLY A 160 10.49 11.65 -4.27
N PRO A 161 10.49 11.17 -5.53
CA PRO A 161 9.85 11.88 -6.64
C PRO A 161 8.38 12.21 -6.39
N LEU A 162 7.63 11.27 -5.81
CA LEU A 162 6.20 11.46 -5.53
C LEU A 162 5.94 12.57 -4.49
N GLU A 163 6.75 12.66 -3.44
CA GLU A 163 6.66 13.73 -2.44
C GLU A 163 6.96 15.09 -3.07
N ARG A 164 7.99 15.15 -3.92
CA ARG A 164 8.35 16.39 -4.64
C ARG A 164 7.25 16.84 -5.57
N GLU A 165 6.71 15.93 -6.36
CA GLU A 165 5.61 16.22 -7.28
C GLU A 165 4.33 16.64 -6.52
N THR A 166 3.95 15.89 -5.47
CA THR A 166 2.70 16.13 -4.73
C THR A 166 2.70 17.45 -3.99
N TYR A 167 3.83 17.82 -3.38
CA TYR A 167 3.91 18.99 -2.50
C TYR A 167 4.72 20.15 -3.10
N GLY A 168 5.22 20.01 -4.32
CA GLY A 168 6.03 21.06 -4.96
C GLY A 168 7.32 21.34 -4.20
N LEU A 169 8.02 20.31 -3.67
CA LEU A 169 9.16 20.50 -2.79
C LEU A 169 10.34 21.16 -3.52
N THR A 170 10.83 22.23 -2.91
CA THR A 170 12.07 22.89 -3.32
C THR A 170 13.25 22.39 -2.46
N PRO A 171 14.50 22.54 -2.91
CA PRO A 171 15.69 22.22 -2.09
C PRO A 171 15.71 22.94 -0.74
N GLU A 172 15.16 24.15 -0.67
CA GLU A 172 15.05 24.91 0.57
C GLU A 172 14.07 24.25 1.55
N MET A 173 12.89 23.82 1.05
CA MET A 173 11.92 23.07 1.84
C MET A 173 12.47 21.74 2.36
N GLU A 174 13.27 21.04 1.54
CA GLU A 174 13.95 19.81 1.98
C GLU A 174 15.04 20.10 3.02
N GLY A 175 15.76 21.20 2.87
CA GLY A 175 16.87 21.60 3.76
C GLY A 175 16.45 21.81 5.21
N LYS A 176 15.18 22.17 5.47
CA LYS A 176 14.68 22.36 6.84
C LYS A 176 14.76 21.10 7.69
N PHE A 177 14.61 19.92 7.08
CA PHE A 177 14.62 18.65 7.81
C PHE A 177 15.96 18.39 8.50
N ALA A 178 17.07 18.86 7.92
CA ALA A 178 18.40 18.76 8.53
C ALA A 178 18.57 19.59 9.83
N ARG A 179 17.59 20.44 10.18
CA ARG A 179 17.61 21.20 11.42
C ARG A 179 17.15 20.38 12.64
N PHE A 180 16.37 19.33 12.44
CA PHE A 180 15.81 18.53 13.54
C PHE A 180 15.85 17.01 13.29
N ALA A 181 16.37 16.56 12.15
CA ALA A 181 16.47 15.18 11.77
C ALA A 181 17.80 14.89 11.07
N THR A 182 18.30 13.67 11.23
CA THR A 182 19.55 13.22 10.62
C THR A 182 19.26 12.56 9.28
N LEU A 183 19.98 12.96 8.23
CA LEU A 183 19.90 12.29 6.92
C LEU A 183 20.55 10.91 7.02
N VAL A 184 19.75 9.84 6.89
CA VAL A 184 20.20 8.44 7.04
C VAL A 184 20.26 7.69 5.72
N TYR A 185 19.62 8.22 4.69
CA TYR A 185 19.67 7.68 3.33
C TYR A 185 19.61 8.81 2.31
N ASP A 186 20.54 8.79 1.36
CA ASP A 186 20.60 9.74 0.24
C ASP A 186 21.16 9.00 -0.98
N LYS A 187 20.27 8.49 -1.81
CA LYS A 187 20.66 7.79 -3.03
C LYS A 187 19.65 7.98 -4.14
N GLY A 188 20.14 8.32 -5.32
CA GLY A 188 19.29 8.61 -6.46
C GLY A 188 18.41 9.84 -6.17
N GLU A 189 17.09 9.66 -6.38
CA GLU A 189 16.11 10.72 -6.15
C GLU A 189 15.41 10.61 -4.78
N VAL A 190 15.93 9.77 -3.86
CA VAL A 190 15.31 9.54 -2.57
C VAL A 190 16.22 9.94 -1.42
N LYS A 191 15.64 10.68 -0.47
CA LYS A 191 16.24 11.01 0.83
C LYS A 191 15.35 10.47 1.95
N ILE A 192 15.97 9.98 3.02
CA ILE A 192 15.26 9.60 4.24
C ILE A 192 15.95 10.28 5.42
N PHE A 193 15.16 11.01 6.20
CA PHE A 193 15.61 11.64 7.43
C PHE A 193 15.06 10.86 8.64
N ALA A 194 15.91 10.64 9.65
CA ALA A 194 15.53 10.05 10.93
C ALA A 194 15.37 11.17 11.96
N CYS A 195 14.17 11.31 12.53
CA CYS A 195 13.89 12.26 13.59
C CYS A 195 14.51 11.77 14.91
N GLU A 196 15.27 12.63 15.58
CA GLU A 196 15.83 12.38 16.90
C GLU A 196 14.71 12.39 17.96
N ARG A 197 14.95 11.66 19.06
CA ARG A 197 14.00 11.66 20.19
C ARG A 197 14.26 12.85 21.09
#